data_8815c4f81da52a1e8f83ab8769748bfa
#
_entry.id   8815c4f81da52a1e8f83ab8769748bfa
#
_cell.length_a   1.000
_cell.length_b   1.000
_cell.length_c   1.000
_cell.angle_alpha   90.00
_cell.angle_beta   90.00
_cell.angle_gamma   90.00
#
_symmetry.space_group_name_H-M   'P 1'
#
loop_
_entity.id
_entity.type
_entity.pdbx_description
1 polymer ?
#
loop_
_entity_poly.entity_id
_entity_poly.type
_entity_poly.pdbx_seq_one_letter_code
_entity_poly.pdbx_strand_id
1 'polypeptide(L)'
;MLCRTILGECHAHRFGGVLADFEGGAREDRLPFLSRLGAMLTQSGRRLYVPERFAVPEASVLICTALSGGTLRERLSDAAARYGTQRVALDCQRLAMDFVLPCRSGEGTPLTPEELSARRERCGAAVFFSEELCANYFSYTAQGRAHFVLFDTAETLRCKLRLGRERGMETAFLMYPEVSDLLPELLNA
;
A
#
# COMPACT_ATOMS: atom_id res chain seq x y z
N MET A 1 -6.87 -28.55 8.47
CA MET A 1 -7.73 -28.74 7.30
C MET A 1 -7.58 -27.59 6.31
N LEU A 2 -7.88 -26.36 6.66
CA LEU A 2 -7.88 -25.18 5.76
C LEU A 2 -6.56 -24.95 4.99
N CYS A 3 -5.38 -25.03 5.63
CA CYS A 3 -4.10 -24.84 4.91
C CYS A 3 -3.90 -25.83 3.75
N ARG A 4 -4.35 -27.09 3.90
CA ARG A 4 -4.29 -28.08 2.82
C ARG A 4 -5.23 -27.75 1.67
N THR A 5 -6.42 -27.27 1.98
CA THR A 5 -7.39 -26.81 0.98
C THR A 5 -6.80 -25.64 0.17
N ILE A 6 -6.26 -24.61 0.83
CA ILE A 6 -5.62 -23.46 0.17
C ILE A 6 -4.46 -23.93 -0.73
N LEU A 7 -3.61 -24.83 -0.25
CA LEU A 7 -2.52 -25.36 -1.05
C LEU A 7 -3.03 -26.16 -2.26
N GLY A 8 -4.12 -26.92 -2.11
CA GLY A 8 -4.80 -27.61 -3.20
C GLY A 8 -5.29 -26.66 -4.28
N GLU A 9 -5.94 -25.54 -3.89
CA GLU A 9 -6.37 -24.49 -4.82
C GLU A 9 -5.16 -23.86 -5.55
N CYS A 10 -4.07 -23.59 -4.82
CA CYS A 10 -2.85 -23.08 -5.44
C CYS A 10 -2.27 -24.03 -6.47
N HIS A 11 -2.36 -25.36 -6.25
CA HIS A 11 -1.94 -26.36 -7.23
C HIS A 11 -2.87 -26.43 -8.44
N ALA A 12 -4.18 -26.51 -8.20
CA ALA A 12 -5.20 -26.64 -9.24
C ALA A 12 -5.18 -25.46 -10.23
N HIS A 13 -4.99 -24.25 -9.70
CA HIS A 13 -5.01 -23.00 -10.48
C HIS A 13 -3.62 -22.44 -10.81
N ARG A 14 -2.54 -23.13 -10.44
CA ARG A 14 -1.14 -22.72 -10.67
C ARG A 14 -0.79 -21.37 -10.08
N PHE A 15 -1.39 -21.02 -8.93
CA PHE A 15 -1.05 -19.76 -8.24
C PHE A 15 0.35 -19.81 -7.66
N GLY A 16 1.12 -18.72 -7.82
CA GLY A 16 2.48 -18.58 -7.30
C GLY A 16 2.55 -18.25 -5.80
N GLY A 17 1.43 -17.91 -5.19
CA GLY A 17 1.35 -17.54 -3.78
C GLY A 17 -0.05 -17.19 -3.33
N VAL A 18 -0.13 -16.75 -2.08
CA VAL A 18 -1.38 -16.35 -1.40
C VAL A 18 -1.14 -15.00 -0.74
N LEU A 19 -2.05 -14.06 -0.93
CA LEU A 19 -2.17 -12.86 -0.11
C LEU A 19 -3.28 -13.13 0.91
N ALA A 20 -2.93 -13.09 2.20
CA ALA A 20 -3.87 -13.28 3.29
C ALA A 20 -4.14 -11.94 3.97
N ASP A 21 -5.29 -11.36 3.67
CA ASP A 21 -5.81 -10.19 4.37
C ASP A 21 -7.04 -10.59 5.20
N PHE A 22 -7.14 -10.04 6.40
CA PHE A 22 -8.22 -10.36 7.33
C PHE A 22 -8.91 -9.07 7.76
N GLU A 23 -10.19 -9.01 7.50
CA GLU A 23 -11.06 -7.97 8.04
C GLU A 23 -11.45 -8.34 9.49
N GLY A 24 -10.96 -7.56 10.46
CA GLY A 24 -11.27 -7.75 11.88
C GLY A 24 -10.63 -8.99 12.53
N GLY A 25 -11.01 -9.24 13.78
CA GLY A 25 -10.50 -10.35 14.60
C GLY A 25 -9.17 -10.04 15.29
N ALA A 26 -8.88 -10.80 16.36
CA ALA A 26 -7.65 -10.66 17.11
C ALA A 26 -6.43 -11.14 16.28
N ARG A 27 -5.34 -10.41 16.37
CA ARG A 27 -4.09 -10.74 15.68
C ARG A 27 -3.56 -12.11 16.12
N GLU A 28 -3.58 -12.36 17.40
CA GLU A 28 -3.03 -13.55 18.05
C GLU A 28 -3.66 -14.85 17.54
N ASP A 29 -4.94 -14.82 17.20
CA ASP A 29 -5.67 -15.98 16.69
C ASP A 29 -5.24 -16.37 15.25
N ARG A 30 -4.66 -15.42 14.51
CA ARG A 30 -4.28 -15.62 13.10
C ARG A 30 -2.84 -16.07 12.93
N LEU A 31 -1.94 -15.69 13.84
CA LEU A 31 -0.50 -15.94 13.67
C LEU A 31 -0.15 -17.44 13.56
N PRO A 32 -0.68 -18.37 14.38
CA PRO A 32 -0.38 -19.80 14.24
C PRO A 32 -0.84 -20.38 12.90
N PHE A 33 -1.98 -19.92 12.39
CA PHE A 33 -2.48 -20.31 11.08
C PHE A 33 -1.56 -19.81 9.97
N LEU A 34 -1.16 -18.53 10.01
CA LEU A 34 -0.29 -17.90 9.01
C LEU A 34 1.09 -18.53 8.98
N SER A 35 1.73 -18.80 10.13
CA SER A 35 3.01 -19.50 10.19
C SER A 35 2.91 -20.88 9.56
N ARG A 36 1.86 -21.64 9.89
CA ARG A 36 1.66 -22.97 9.29
C ARG A 36 1.42 -22.89 7.78
N LEU A 37 0.57 -21.97 7.33
CA LEU A 37 0.30 -21.78 5.91
C LEU A 37 1.56 -21.37 5.15
N GLY A 38 2.31 -20.39 5.69
CA GLY A 38 3.56 -19.91 5.12
C GLY A 38 4.60 -21.01 4.95
N ALA A 39 4.81 -21.83 5.99
CA ALA A 39 5.71 -22.99 5.93
C ALA A 39 5.31 -23.99 4.82
N MET A 40 4.02 -24.31 4.70
CA MET A 40 3.52 -25.22 3.66
C MET A 40 3.67 -24.63 2.24
N LEU A 41 3.40 -23.35 2.07
CA LEU A 41 3.56 -22.66 0.78
C LEU A 41 5.04 -22.60 0.38
N THR A 42 5.94 -22.25 1.30
CA THR A 42 7.39 -22.23 1.06
C THR A 42 7.92 -23.59 0.63
N GLN A 43 7.50 -24.68 1.30
CA GLN A 43 7.87 -26.06 0.91
C GLN A 43 7.41 -26.43 -0.51
N SER A 44 6.37 -25.78 -1.02
CA SER A 44 5.86 -25.98 -2.39
C SER A 44 6.36 -24.95 -3.41
N GLY A 45 7.36 -24.13 -3.05
CA GLY A 45 7.92 -23.08 -3.91
C GLY A 45 6.99 -21.88 -4.09
N ARG A 46 6.06 -21.67 -3.16
CA ARG A 46 5.08 -20.57 -3.20
C ARG A 46 5.31 -19.58 -2.08
N ARG A 47 4.77 -18.38 -2.21
CA ARG A 47 4.92 -17.31 -1.23
C ARG A 47 3.59 -17.02 -0.51
N LEU A 48 3.70 -16.67 0.77
CA LEU A 48 2.62 -16.04 1.54
C LEU A 48 2.92 -14.56 1.69
N TYR A 49 1.93 -13.70 1.44
CA TYR A 49 1.99 -12.27 1.69
C TYR A 49 0.96 -11.90 2.74
N VAL A 50 1.35 -11.05 3.70
CA VAL A 50 0.49 -10.60 4.80
C VAL A 50 0.68 -9.11 5.07
N PRO A 51 -0.35 -8.37 5.49
CA PRO A 51 -0.20 -7.04 6.05
C PRO A 51 0.77 -7.04 7.24
N GLU A 52 1.45 -5.93 7.48
CA GLU A 52 2.48 -5.80 8.52
C GLU A 52 1.99 -6.22 9.91
N ARG A 53 0.74 -5.92 10.23
CA ARG A 53 0.12 -6.33 11.51
C ARG A 53 0.08 -7.85 11.74
N PHE A 54 0.17 -8.63 10.66
CA PHE A 54 0.14 -10.10 10.69
C PHE A 54 1.50 -10.73 10.33
N ALA A 55 2.59 -9.96 10.39
CA ALA A 55 3.91 -10.45 10.05
C ALA A 55 4.29 -11.71 10.86
N VAL A 56 4.69 -12.75 10.14
CA VAL A 56 5.26 -14.00 10.64
C VAL A 56 6.55 -14.33 9.89
N PRO A 57 7.49 -15.12 10.44
CA PRO A 57 8.76 -15.42 9.79
C PRO A 57 8.62 -16.07 8.40
N GLU A 58 7.58 -16.85 8.18
CA GLU A 58 7.33 -17.61 6.96
C GLU A 58 6.60 -16.81 5.86
N ALA A 59 6.33 -15.52 6.08
CA ALA A 59 5.60 -14.68 5.13
C ALA A 59 6.43 -13.48 4.66
N SER A 60 6.13 -13.01 3.46
CA SER A 60 6.51 -11.67 2.99
C SER A 60 5.51 -10.65 3.55
N VAL A 61 6.03 -9.48 3.89
CA VAL A 61 5.28 -8.44 4.60
C VAL A 61 4.93 -7.30 3.64
N LEU A 62 3.65 -6.95 3.58
CA LEU A 62 3.14 -5.82 2.82
C LEU A 62 3.36 -4.53 3.61
N ILE A 63 4.03 -3.57 3.00
CA ILE A 63 4.28 -2.26 3.57
C ILE A 63 3.48 -1.22 2.78
N CYS A 64 2.49 -0.62 3.42
CA CYS A 64 1.69 0.43 2.82
C CYS A 64 2.54 1.66 2.51
N THR A 65 2.40 2.15 1.27
CA THR A 65 3.09 3.35 0.76
C THR A 65 2.22 4.60 0.75
N ALA A 66 0.95 4.50 1.12
CA ALA A 66 0.02 5.62 1.25
C ALA A 66 0.18 6.30 2.61
N LEU A 67 1.25 7.08 2.77
CA LEU A 67 1.57 7.76 4.02
C LEU A 67 0.97 9.16 4.06
N SER A 68 0.48 9.58 5.23
CA SER A 68 0.04 10.94 5.52
C SER A 68 1.07 11.78 6.30
N GLY A 69 2.22 11.21 6.64
CA GLY A 69 3.32 11.88 7.35
C GLY A 69 4.57 11.02 7.44
N GLY A 70 5.67 11.60 7.89
CA GLY A 70 6.98 10.95 7.88
C GLY A 70 7.59 10.88 6.47
N THR A 71 8.58 10.02 6.27
CA THR A 71 9.21 9.82 4.96
C THR A 71 9.06 8.38 4.48
N LEU A 72 8.68 8.20 3.23
CA LEU A 72 8.55 6.86 2.64
C LEU A 72 9.90 6.15 2.58
N ARG A 73 10.98 6.92 2.39
CA ARG A 73 12.35 6.40 2.40
C ARG A 73 12.70 5.71 3.72
N GLU A 74 12.45 6.38 4.83
CA GLU A 74 12.69 5.83 6.18
C GLU A 74 11.79 4.63 6.44
N ARG A 75 10.50 4.76 6.14
CA ARG A 75 9.53 3.67 6.30
C ARG A 75 9.96 2.38 5.61
N LEU A 76 10.46 2.46 4.36
CA LEU A 76 10.95 1.30 3.62
C LEU A 76 12.30 0.79 4.17
N SER A 77 13.18 1.69 4.61
CA SER A 77 14.46 1.30 5.23
C SER A 77 14.25 0.55 6.54
N ASP A 78 13.35 1.02 7.39
CA ASP A 78 12.98 0.37 8.65
C ASP A 78 12.36 -1.01 8.40
N ALA A 79 11.47 -1.11 7.40
CA ALA A 79 10.88 -2.38 7.01
C ALA A 79 11.93 -3.37 6.51
N ALA A 80 12.89 -2.92 5.70
CA ALA A 80 13.99 -3.74 5.21
C ALA A 80 14.90 -4.23 6.37
N ALA A 81 15.20 -3.34 7.32
CA ALA A 81 15.99 -3.69 8.51
C ALA A 81 15.27 -4.72 9.40
N ARG A 82 13.96 -4.58 9.56
CA ARG A 82 13.14 -5.42 10.43
C ARG A 82 12.82 -6.78 9.85
N TYR A 83 12.48 -6.85 8.56
CA TYR A 83 11.95 -8.06 7.92
C TYR A 83 12.92 -8.69 6.91
N GLY A 84 13.95 -7.97 6.50
CA GLY A 84 14.80 -8.34 5.38
C GLY A 84 14.19 -7.92 4.05
N THR A 85 14.98 -7.31 3.19
CA THR A 85 14.55 -6.72 1.91
C THR A 85 13.75 -7.70 1.03
N GLN A 86 14.19 -8.96 0.94
CA GLN A 86 13.55 -10.00 0.12
C GLN A 86 12.17 -10.43 0.61
N ARG A 87 11.82 -10.06 1.85
CA ARG A 87 10.53 -10.35 2.46
C ARG A 87 9.60 -9.14 2.49
N VAL A 88 10.05 -7.99 2.02
CA VAL A 88 9.22 -6.78 1.93
C VAL A 88 8.58 -6.72 0.54
N ALA A 89 7.27 -6.52 0.51
CA ALA A 89 6.53 -6.17 -0.69
C ALA A 89 5.82 -4.83 -0.47
N LEU A 90 5.75 -4.01 -1.52
CA LEU A 90 5.04 -2.73 -1.45
C LEU A 90 3.54 -2.97 -1.58
N ASP A 91 2.77 -2.34 -0.71
CA ASP A 91 1.32 -2.18 -0.86
C ASP A 91 1.08 -0.74 -1.35
N CYS A 92 0.93 -0.61 -2.68
CA CYS A 92 0.79 0.67 -3.35
C CYS A 92 -0.69 1.06 -3.44
N GLN A 93 -1.32 1.30 -2.29
CA GLN A 93 -2.65 1.87 -2.23
C GLN A 93 -2.64 3.30 -2.80
N ARG A 94 -3.64 3.62 -3.61
CA ARG A 94 -3.77 4.96 -4.17
C ARG A 94 -4.21 5.95 -3.11
N LEU A 95 -3.38 6.93 -2.84
CA LEU A 95 -3.69 8.01 -1.91
C LEU A 95 -4.58 9.04 -2.60
N ALA A 96 -5.72 9.37 -1.99
CA ALA A 96 -6.59 10.48 -2.33
C ALA A 96 -7.37 10.89 -1.08
N MET A 97 -6.81 11.78 -0.25
CA MET A 97 -7.31 12.08 1.08
C MET A 97 -7.33 13.59 1.33
N ASP A 98 -8.42 14.08 1.90
CA ASP A 98 -8.58 15.47 2.35
C ASP A 98 -8.51 15.53 3.89
N PHE A 99 -7.54 16.26 4.40
CA PHE A 99 -7.31 16.48 5.82
C PHE A 99 -7.75 17.89 6.22
N VAL A 100 -8.66 17.97 7.17
CA VAL A 100 -9.06 19.25 7.75
C VAL A 100 -8.08 19.65 8.85
N LEU A 101 -7.43 20.79 8.72
CA LEU A 101 -6.39 21.21 9.66
C LEU A 101 -6.96 22.02 10.84
N PRO A 102 -6.42 21.86 12.06
CA PRO A 102 -5.37 20.93 12.44
C PRO A 102 -5.90 19.49 12.54
N CYS A 103 -5.21 18.53 11.87
CA CYS A 103 -5.59 17.12 11.88
C CYS A 103 -4.74 16.35 12.91
N ARG A 104 -5.25 16.17 14.13
CA ARG A 104 -4.51 15.50 15.22
C ARG A 104 -4.57 13.97 15.12
N SER A 105 -5.63 13.42 14.55
CA SER A 105 -5.81 11.97 14.38
C SER A 105 -5.00 11.41 13.22
N GLY A 106 -4.60 12.26 12.26
CA GLY A 106 -4.04 11.80 10.99
C GLY A 106 -5.07 11.17 10.05
N GLU A 107 -6.36 11.23 10.41
CA GLU A 107 -7.46 10.67 9.62
C GLU A 107 -7.99 11.72 8.65
N GLY A 108 -7.93 11.44 7.37
CA GLY A 108 -8.51 12.25 6.31
C GLY A 108 -9.80 11.64 5.78
N THR A 109 -10.53 12.42 5.01
CA THR A 109 -11.69 11.95 4.26
C THR A 109 -11.23 11.46 2.89
N PRO A 110 -11.51 10.19 2.49
CA PRO A 110 -11.16 9.71 1.17
C PRO A 110 -11.93 10.47 0.10
N LEU A 111 -11.29 10.68 -1.04
CA LEU A 111 -11.86 11.35 -2.21
C LEU A 111 -11.91 10.37 -3.39
N THR A 112 -13.02 10.41 -4.14
CA THR A 112 -13.05 9.77 -5.46
C THR A 112 -12.22 10.59 -6.47
N PRO A 113 -11.83 10.02 -7.62
CA PRO A 113 -11.14 10.77 -8.68
C PRO A 113 -11.92 12.01 -9.14
N GLU A 114 -13.25 11.90 -9.24
CA GLU A 114 -14.14 12.99 -9.64
C GLU A 114 -14.17 14.09 -8.58
N GLU A 115 -14.28 13.72 -7.30
CA GLU A 115 -14.25 14.68 -6.19
C GLU A 115 -12.92 15.41 -6.09
N LEU A 116 -11.81 14.70 -6.29
CA LEU A 116 -10.47 15.28 -6.31
C LEU A 116 -10.33 16.30 -7.44
N SER A 117 -10.74 15.96 -8.67
CA SER A 117 -10.69 16.86 -9.83
C SER A 117 -11.56 18.08 -9.61
N ALA A 118 -12.83 17.89 -9.24
CA ALA A 118 -13.76 18.97 -9.00
C ALA A 118 -13.29 19.90 -7.87
N ARG A 119 -12.65 19.36 -6.83
CA ARG A 119 -12.12 20.13 -5.71
C ARG A 119 -10.93 20.98 -6.13
N ARG A 120 -10.00 20.39 -6.88
CA ARG A 120 -8.84 21.11 -7.43
C ARG A 120 -9.24 22.25 -8.35
N GLU A 121 -10.15 22.00 -9.30
CA GLU A 121 -10.67 23.01 -10.24
C GLU A 121 -11.37 24.15 -9.52
N ARG A 122 -12.27 23.84 -8.60
CA ARG A 122 -13.02 24.85 -7.84
C ARG A 122 -12.14 25.76 -6.99
N CYS A 123 -11.04 25.22 -6.43
CA CYS A 123 -10.14 25.98 -5.58
C CYS A 123 -9.04 26.70 -6.37
N GLY A 124 -8.84 26.39 -7.65
CA GLY A 124 -7.73 26.90 -8.47
C GLY A 124 -6.36 26.66 -7.82
N ALA A 125 -6.25 25.59 -7.00
CA ALA A 125 -5.09 25.35 -6.16
C ALA A 125 -3.89 24.87 -6.98
N ALA A 126 -2.72 25.46 -6.72
CA ALA A 126 -1.45 24.95 -7.23
C ALA A 126 -1.14 23.60 -6.60
N VAL A 127 -0.69 22.65 -7.42
CA VAL A 127 -0.27 21.31 -6.99
C VAL A 127 1.23 21.30 -6.77
N PHE A 128 1.66 20.71 -5.67
CA PHE A 128 3.04 20.53 -5.28
C PHE A 128 3.35 19.05 -5.12
N PHE A 129 4.61 18.67 -5.31
CA PHE A 129 5.09 17.31 -5.07
C PHE A 129 5.87 17.25 -3.74
N SER A 130 5.57 16.26 -2.92
CA SER A 130 6.34 15.92 -1.73
C SER A 130 7.30 14.79 -2.03
N GLU A 131 8.60 15.07 -2.03
CA GLU A 131 9.65 14.05 -2.18
C GLU A 131 9.65 13.05 -1.01
N GLU A 132 9.30 13.51 0.19
CA GLU A 132 9.24 12.69 1.39
C GLU A 132 8.18 11.61 1.31
N LEU A 133 7.00 11.97 0.80
CA LEU A 133 5.86 11.06 0.68
C LEU A 133 5.76 10.37 -0.69
N CYS A 134 6.52 10.85 -1.69
CA CYS A 134 6.31 10.51 -3.10
C CYS A 134 4.82 10.68 -3.48
N ALA A 135 4.22 11.81 -3.11
CA ALA A 135 2.82 12.11 -3.34
C ALA A 135 2.63 13.57 -3.74
N ASN A 136 1.58 13.86 -4.48
CA ASN A 136 1.18 15.22 -4.78
C ASN A 136 0.29 15.78 -3.66
N TYR A 137 0.32 17.10 -3.49
CA TYR A 137 -0.56 17.77 -2.56
C TYR A 137 -0.96 19.17 -3.03
N PHE A 138 -2.07 19.63 -2.50
CA PHE A 138 -2.48 21.04 -2.52
C PHE A 138 -3.20 21.40 -1.23
N SER A 139 -3.33 22.70 -0.97
CA SER A 139 -4.09 23.20 0.16
C SER A 139 -5.13 24.23 -0.30
N TYR A 140 -6.21 24.33 0.45
CA TYR A 140 -7.26 25.30 0.21
C TYR A 140 -7.98 25.67 1.51
N THR A 141 -8.82 26.70 1.48
CA THR A 141 -9.68 27.10 2.61
C THR A 141 -11.14 26.92 2.24
N ALA A 142 -11.89 26.24 3.09
CA ALA A 142 -13.34 26.12 2.96
C ALA A 142 -14.02 26.27 4.33
N GLN A 143 -15.12 26.99 4.38
CA GLN A 143 -15.89 27.23 5.61
C GLN A 143 -15.02 27.72 6.79
N GLY A 144 -14.03 28.58 6.50
CA GLY A 144 -13.11 29.12 7.50
C GLY A 144 -12.07 28.13 8.06
N ARG A 145 -11.95 26.93 7.47
CA ARG A 145 -10.97 25.90 7.86
C ARG A 145 -9.98 25.66 6.73
N ALA A 146 -8.72 25.43 7.10
CA ALA A 146 -7.69 25.03 6.17
C ALA A 146 -7.83 23.53 5.87
N HIS A 147 -7.64 23.17 4.62
CA HIS A 147 -7.64 21.80 4.11
C HIS A 147 -6.31 21.49 3.45
N PHE A 148 -5.86 20.26 3.60
CA PHE A 148 -4.67 19.72 2.97
C PHE A 148 -5.04 18.41 2.27
N VAL A 149 -4.85 18.39 0.96
CA VAL A 149 -5.19 17.21 0.14
C VAL A 149 -3.91 16.53 -0.32
N LEU A 150 -3.78 15.24 0.01
CA LEU A 150 -2.73 14.35 -0.50
C LEU A 150 -3.32 13.41 -1.54
N PHE A 151 -2.64 13.23 -2.67
CA PHE A 151 -3.11 12.32 -3.70
C PHE A 151 -2.01 11.75 -4.58
N ASP A 152 -2.29 10.58 -5.14
CA ASP A 152 -1.42 9.91 -6.10
C ASP A 152 -1.86 10.14 -7.55
N THR A 153 -0.86 10.15 -8.42
CA THR A 153 -0.95 10.04 -9.88
C THR A 153 -0.12 8.85 -10.35
N ALA A 154 -0.15 8.52 -11.63
CA ALA A 154 0.74 7.51 -12.19
C ALA A 154 2.23 7.81 -11.92
N GLU A 155 2.62 9.09 -11.99
CA GLU A 155 3.99 9.52 -11.74
C GLU A 155 4.42 9.30 -10.27
N THR A 156 3.55 9.64 -9.30
CA THR A 156 3.86 9.43 -7.88
C THR A 156 3.90 7.94 -7.53
N LEU A 157 3.01 7.11 -8.09
CA LEU A 157 3.08 5.67 -7.93
C LEU A 157 4.36 5.09 -8.53
N ARG A 158 4.79 5.55 -9.72
CA ARG A 158 6.11 5.17 -10.28
C ARG A 158 7.26 5.59 -9.37
N CYS A 159 7.19 6.76 -8.75
CA CYS A 159 8.18 7.20 -7.77
C CYS A 159 8.26 6.22 -6.59
N LYS A 160 7.13 5.81 -6.02
CA LYS A 160 7.07 4.81 -4.94
C LYS A 160 7.66 3.46 -5.36
N LEU A 161 7.29 2.96 -6.54
CA LEU A 161 7.81 1.71 -7.09
C LEU A 161 9.33 1.76 -7.32
N ARG A 162 9.83 2.87 -7.89
CA ARG A 162 11.27 3.10 -8.08
C ARG A 162 12.00 3.12 -6.75
N LEU A 163 11.47 3.83 -5.75
CA LEU A 163 12.06 3.91 -4.41
C LEU A 163 12.20 2.54 -3.74
N GLY A 164 11.20 1.66 -3.92
CA GLY A 164 11.27 0.27 -3.46
C GLY A 164 12.32 -0.54 -4.23
N ARG A 165 12.36 -0.42 -5.55
CA ARG A 165 13.34 -1.12 -6.41
C ARG A 165 14.78 -0.72 -6.06
N GLU A 166 15.06 0.56 -5.82
CA GLU A 166 16.37 1.05 -5.39
C GLU A 166 16.85 0.42 -4.08
N ARG A 167 15.92 -0.11 -3.27
CA ARG A 167 16.19 -0.85 -2.03
C ARG A 167 16.15 -2.36 -2.19
N GLY A 168 16.05 -2.85 -3.43
CA GLY A 168 16.00 -4.28 -3.73
C GLY A 168 14.65 -4.94 -3.40
N MET A 169 13.56 -4.17 -3.28
CA MET A 169 12.21 -4.69 -3.12
C MET A 169 11.61 -4.93 -4.51
N GLU A 170 11.36 -6.18 -4.87
CA GLU A 170 11.00 -6.58 -6.24
C GLU A 170 9.50 -6.82 -6.42
N THR A 171 8.74 -6.82 -5.34
CA THR A 171 7.30 -7.14 -5.38
C THR A 171 6.48 -5.94 -4.95
N ALA A 172 5.46 -5.62 -5.74
CA ALA A 172 4.47 -4.60 -5.39
C ALA A 172 3.06 -5.09 -5.71
N PHE A 173 2.11 -4.68 -4.90
CA PHE A 173 0.68 -4.90 -5.09
C PHE A 173 0.00 -3.56 -5.36
N LEU A 174 -0.84 -3.54 -6.38
CA LEU A 174 -1.72 -2.44 -6.70
C LEU A 174 -3.15 -2.97 -6.78
N MET A 175 -4.09 -2.30 -6.15
CA MET A 175 -5.49 -2.68 -6.20
C MET A 175 -6.10 -2.18 -7.51
N TYR A 176 -6.46 -3.11 -8.40
CA TYR A 176 -6.95 -2.78 -9.75
C TYR A 176 -8.09 -1.75 -9.75
N PRO A 177 -9.15 -1.87 -8.92
CA PRO A 177 -10.21 -0.87 -8.90
C PRO A 177 -9.76 0.55 -8.57
N GLU A 178 -8.66 0.70 -7.80
CA GLU A 178 -8.13 2.01 -7.41
C GLU A 178 -7.24 2.64 -8.46
N VAL A 179 -6.60 1.84 -9.31
CA VAL A 179 -5.54 2.31 -10.23
C VAL A 179 -5.87 2.04 -11.71
N SER A 180 -7.05 1.52 -12.03
CA SER A 180 -7.40 1.12 -13.40
C SER A 180 -7.27 2.25 -14.43
N ASP A 181 -7.61 3.48 -14.04
CA ASP A 181 -7.46 4.69 -14.85
C ASP A 181 -6.00 5.11 -15.05
N LEU A 182 -5.10 4.74 -14.14
CA LEU A 182 -3.67 5.07 -14.16
C LEU A 182 -2.81 4.00 -14.84
N LEU A 183 -3.34 2.78 -15.03
CA LEU A 183 -2.55 1.65 -15.57
C LEU A 183 -1.92 1.92 -16.94
N PRO A 184 -2.59 2.56 -17.91
CA PRO A 184 -1.97 2.87 -19.20
C PRO A 184 -0.68 3.69 -19.04
N GLU A 185 -0.69 4.67 -18.15
CA GLU A 185 0.48 5.49 -17.88
C GLU A 185 1.53 4.77 -17.04
N LEU A 186 1.11 3.91 -16.09
CA LEU A 186 2.02 3.15 -15.24
C LEU A 186 2.82 2.10 -16.01
N LEU A 187 2.22 1.47 -17.03
CA LEU A 187 2.81 0.35 -17.77
C LEU A 187 3.58 0.78 -19.03
N ASN A 188 3.35 1.98 -19.55
CA ASN A 188 3.98 2.49 -20.78
C ASN A 188 5.24 3.35 -20.52
N ALA A 189 5.92 3.17 -19.40
CA ALA A 189 7.12 3.91 -19.02
C ALA A 189 8.41 3.11 -19.24
#